data_f6b8a2764c8785f5f4b75ef33b3843f3
#
_entry.id   f6b8a2764c8785f5f4b75ef33b3843f3
#
_cell.length_a   1.000
_cell.length_b   1.000
_cell.length_c   1.000
_cell.angle_alpha   90.00
_cell.angle_beta   90.00
_cell.angle_gamma   90.00
#
_symmetry.space_group_name_H-M   'P 1'
#
loop_
_entity.id
_entity.type
_entity.pdbx_description
1 polymer ?
#
loop_
_entity_poly.entity_id
_entity_poly.type
_entity_poly.pdbx_seq_one_letter_code
_entity_poly.pdbx_strand_id
1 'polypeptide(L)'
;MTRLYNRRGLSRRVERILEAGTGDTYAVVMIDLDDLKEVNDTYGHESGDQYIISAAEILKKIVGESGLTARHGGDEFVLFLEEKSEEALQEKLLQLKSAQDSSEAVLHDGQHVPLRFSMGCCFIDEVAAPYDEMLEKADIAMYQNKRQRKEKHGKQPRRKE
;
A
#
# COMPACT_ATOMS: atom_id res chain seq x y z
N MET A 1 -10.59 -3.45 13.66
CA MET A 1 -10.71 -2.53 12.50
C MET A 1 -9.52 -1.61 12.45
N THR A 2 -9.09 -1.25 11.28
CA THR A 2 -7.77 -0.66 11.00
C THR A 2 -7.61 0.82 11.36
N ARG A 3 -8.65 1.53 11.77
CA ARG A 3 -8.66 2.98 12.04
C ARG A 3 -8.02 3.83 10.93
N LEU A 4 -8.29 3.45 9.70
CA LEU A 4 -7.81 4.16 8.51
C LEU A 4 -8.92 5.03 7.92
N TYR A 5 -8.51 5.99 7.11
CA TYR A 5 -9.45 6.67 6.23
C TYR A 5 -10.13 5.67 5.29
N ASN A 6 -11.38 5.91 4.95
CA ASN A 6 -12.00 5.28 3.81
C ASN A 6 -11.65 6.05 2.51
N ARG A 7 -12.02 5.52 1.36
CA ARG A 7 -11.76 6.13 0.06
C ARG A 7 -12.19 7.61 -0.03
N ARG A 8 -13.41 7.89 0.41
CA ARG A 8 -13.99 9.25 0.34
C ARG A 8 -13.32 10.21 1.33
N GLY A 9 -13.03 9.74 2.53
CA GLY A 9 -12.35 10.53 3.56
C GLY A 9 -10.94 10.92 3.14
N LEU A 10 -10.20 9.98 2.55
CA LEU A 10 -8.86 10.25 2.02
C LEU A 10 -8.91 11.28 0.89
N SER A 11 -9.78 11.09 -0.10
CA SER A 11 -9.92 12.01 -1.24
C SER A 11 -10.15 13.45 -0.78
N ARG A 12 -11.10 13.67 0.12
CA ARG A 12 -11.38 14.99 0.68
C ARG A 12 -10.18 15.61 1.40
N ARG A 13 -9.45 14.78 2.16
CA ARG A 13 -8.30 15.26 2.91
C ARG A 13 -7.14 15.64 1.99
N VAL A 14 -6.86 14.82 0.98
CA VAL A 14 -5.82 15.09 -0.01
C VAL A 14 -6.13 16.35 -0.82
N GLU A 15 -7.35 16.50 -1.29
CA GLU A 15 -7.77 17.71 -2.02
C GLU A 15 -7.50 18.98 -1.21
N ARG A 16 -7.84 18.98 0.09
CA ARG A 16 -7.56 20.11 0.98
C ARG A 16 -6.07 20.40 1.14
N ILE A 17 -5.24 19.35 1.25
CA ILE A 17 -3.78 19.50 1.37
C ILE A 17 -3.21 20.10 0.09
N LEU A 18 -3.64 19.62 -1.07
CA LEU A 18 -3.19 20.14 -2.37
C LEU A 18 -3.65 21.58 -2.62
N GLU A 19 -4.87 21.93 -2.24
CA GLU A 19 -5.38 23.30 -2.33
C GLU A 19 -4.62 24.29 -1.44
N ALA A 20 -4.18 23.83 -0.26
CA ALA A 20 -3.41 24.66 0.68
C ALA A 20 -2.01 25.03 0.16
N GLY A 21 -1.41 24.19 -0.68
CA GLY A 21 -0.14 24.49 -1.37
C GLY A 21 1.02 24.78 -0.43
N THR A 22 1.45 23.80 0.38
CA THR A 22 2.53 24.00 1.38
C THR A 22 3.94 24.04 0.78
N GLY A 23 4.11 23.73 -0.51
CA GLY A 23 5.41 23.59 -1.16
C GLY A 23 6.16 22.31 -0.85
N ASP A 24 5.52 21.37 -0.15
CA ASP A 24 6.07 20.04 0.12
C ASP A 24 6.00 19.13 -1.12
N THR A 25 6.71 18.03 -1.07
CA THR A 25 6.66 16.99 -2.09
C THR A 25 5.65 15.92 -1.71
N TYR A 26 4.93 15.41 -2.68
CA TYR A 26 3.84 14.44 -2.47
C TYR A 26 3.98 13.23 -3.38
N ALA A 27 3.50 12.10 -2.91
CA ALA A 27 3.27 10.91 -3.74
C ALA A 27 1.99 10.21 -3.33
N VAL A 28 1.31 9.65 -4.32
CA VAL A 28 0.20 8.70 -4.12
C VAL A 28 0.73 7.30 -4.38
N VAL A 29 0.49 6.39 -3.46
CA VAL A 29 0.88 4.98 -3.59
C VAL A 29 -0.36 4.11 -3.51
N MET A 30 -0.58 3.30 -4.53
CA MET A 30 -1.61 2.27 -4.54
C MET A 30 -0.98 0.94 -4.14
N ILE A 31 -1.62 0.22 -3.23
CA ILE A 31 -1.16 -1.06 -2.70
C ILE A 31 -2.28 -2.10 -2.83
N ASP A 32 -1.90 -3.31 -3.21
CA ASP A 32 -2.77 -4.48 -3.27
C ASP A 32 -2.06 -5.66 -2.58
N LEU A 33 -2.75 -6.29 -1.61
CA LEU A 33 -2.24 -7.48 -0.93
C LEU A 33 -2.25 -8.67 -1.90
N ASP A 34 -1.11 -9.36 -2.02
CA ASP A 34 -0.96 -10.41 -3.03
C ASP A 34 -1.64 -11.73 -2.64
N ASP A 35 -1.66 -12.09 -1.36
CA ASP A 35 -1.97 -13.44 -0.90
C ASP A 35 -3.22 -13.55 -0.02
N LEU A 36 -4.06 -12.51 0.04
CA LEU A 36 -5.23 -12.50 0.94
C LEU A 36 -6.19 -13.65 0.68
N LYS A 37 -6.46 -13.97 -0.58
CA LYS A 37 -7.34 -15.08 -0.94
C LYS A 37 -6.79 -16.41 -0.43
N GLU A 38 -5.50 -16.65 -0.61
CA GLU A 38 -4.83 -17.86 -0.15
C GLU A 38 -4.87 -17.97 1.38
N VAL A 39 -4.67 -16.87 2.09
CA VAL A 39 -4.78 -16.83 3.55
C VAL A 39 -6.21 -17.16 3.99
N ASN A 40 -7.23 -16.58 3.37
CA ASN A 40 -8.63 -16.90 3.66
C ASN A 40 -8.94 -18.37 3.42
N ASP A 41 -8.51 -18.91 2.28
CA ASP A 41 -8.79 -20.29 1.88
C ASP A 41 -8.07 -21.31 2.80
N THR A 42 -6.87 -20.99 3.27
CA THR A 42 -6.05 -21.89 4.09
C THR A 42 -6.35 -21.78 5.58
N TYR A 43 -6.53 -20.56 6.11
CA TYR A 43 -6.60 -20.28 7.54
C TYR A 43 -7.95 -19.72 8.01
N GLY A 44 -8.87 -19.45 7.07
CA GLY A 44 -10.19 -18.88 7.35
C GLY A 44 -10.23 -17.34 7.31
N HIS A 45 -11.45 -16.80 7.30
CA HIS A 45 -11.68 -15.36 7.17
C HIS A 45 -11.18 -14.53 8.35
N GLU A 46 -11.19 -15.09 9.56
CA GLU A 46 -10.64 -14.42 10.74
C GLU A 46 -9.14 -14.17 10.60
N SER A 47 -8.41 -15.14 10.06
CA SER A 47 -7.00 -14.98 9.73
C SER A 47 -6.77 -14.01 8.58
N GLY A 48 -7.65 -14.00 7.58
CA GLY A 48 -7.65 -12.99 6.52
C GLY A 48 -7.82 -11.57 7.05
N ASP A 49 -8.69 -11.37 8.03
CA ASP A 49 -8.88 -10.10 8.71
C ASP A 49 -7.61 -9.67 9.47
N GLN A 50 -6.95 -10.60 10.17
CA GLN A 50 -5.68 -10.34 10.83
C GLN A 50 -4.55 -10.02 9.85
N TYR A 51 -4.57 -10.65 8.69
CA TYR A 51 -3.64 -10.34 7.60
C TYR A 51 -3.80 -8.88 7.12
N ILE A 52 -5.02 -8.43 6.93
CA ILE A 52 -5.34 -7.05 6.57
C ILE A 52 -4.93 -6.07 7.68
N ILE A 53 -5.20 -6.40 8.94
CA ILE A 53 -4.82 -5.57 10.10
C ILE A 53 -3.30 -5.43 10.18
N SER A 54 -2.57 -6.53 10.03
CA SER A 54 -1.11 -6.52 10.01
C SER A 54 -0.55 -5.64 8.89
N ALA A 55 -1.14 -5.74 7.70
CA ALA A 55 -0.77 -4.87 6.57
C ALA A 55 -1.00 -3.39 6.90
N ALA A 56 -2.16 -3.06 7.43
CA ALA A 56 -2.51 -1.70 7.81
C ALA A 56 -1.54 -1.11 8.85
N GLU A 57 -1.17 -1.89 9.85
CA GLU A 57 -0.22 -1.46 10.89
C GLU A 57 1.19 -1.19 10.32
N ILE A 58 1.67 -2.09 9.45
CA ILE A 58 2.97 -1.95 8.79
C ILE A 58 2.99 -0.70 7.90
N LEU A 59 1.99 -0.54 7.05
CA LEU A 59 1.89 0.61 6.15
C LEU A 59 1.78 1.92 6.91
N LYS A 60 0.95 1.95 7.92
CA LYS A 60 0.74 3.13 8.76
C LYS A 60 2.01 3.56 9.50
N LYS A 61 2.79 2.58 10.00
CA LYS A 61 4.08 2.83 10.64
C LYS A 61 5.10 3.43 9.68
N ILE A 62 5.18 2.93 8.45
CA ILE A 62 6.10 3.45 7.43
C ILE A 62 5.67 4.86 6.99
N VAL A 63 4.39 5.07 6.74
CA VAL A 63 3.85 6.38 6.34
C VAL A 63 4.10 7.45 7.40
N GLY A 64 3.96 7.08 8.68
CA GLY A 64 4.18 7.99 9.80
C GLY A 64 3.09 9.06 9.92
N GLU A 65 3.40 10.12 10.66
CA GLU A 65 2.45 11.20 10.97
C GLU A 65 2.26 12.21 9.84
N SER A 66 3.24 12.34 8.95
CA SER A 66 3.21 13.29 7.85
C SER A 66 2.36 12.86 6.67
N GLY A 67 2.00 11.60 6.59
CA GLY A 67 1.21 11.04 5.50
C GLY A 67 -0.16 10.53 5.96
N LEU A 68 -0.91 10.01 5.00
CA LEU A 68 -2.25 9.46 5.22
C LEU A 68 -2.31 8.04 4.67
N THR A 69 -3.06 7.18 5.35
CA THR A 69 -3.29 5.80 4.94
C THR A 69 -4.79 5.54 4.89
N ALA A 70 -5.26 4.98 3.78
CA ALA A 70 -6.64 4.58 3.61
C ALA A 70 -6.76 3.14 3.12
N ARG A 71 -7.81 2.47 3.56
CA ARG A 71 -8.25 1.23 2.96
C ARG A 71 -9.22 1.57 1.82
N HIS A 72 -8.84 1.21 0.60
CA HIS A 72 -9.57 1.59 -0.61
C HIS A 72 -10.62 0.54 -1.00
N GLY A 73 -10.30 -0.73 -0.80
CA GLY A 73 -11.15 -1.88 -1.08
C GLY A 73 -10.81 -3.03 -0.14
N GLY A 74 -11.24 -4.26 -0.46
CA GLY A 74 -11.02 -5.45 0.37
C GLY A 74 -9.54 -5.69 0.73
N ASP A 75 -8.69 -5.71 -0.29
CA ASP A 75 -7.25 -5.97 -0.23
C ASP A 75 -6.41 -4.78 -0.75
N GLU A 76 -7.03 -3.64 -0.94
CA GLU A 76 -6.41 -2.45 -1.51
C GLU A 76 -6.24 -1.34 -0.47
N PHE A 77 -5.05 -0.70 -0.48
CA PHE A 77 -4.73 0.47 0.33
C PHE A 77 -4.24 1.59 -0.55
N VAL A 78 -4.49 2.81 -0.12
CA VAL A 78 -3.91 4.02 -0.72
C VAL A 78 -3.14 4.77 0.34
N LEU A 79 -1.90 5.13 0.00
CA LEU A 79 -1.06 5.98 0.81
C LEU A 79 -0.91 7.34 0.15
N PHE A 80 -1.01 8.38 0.93
CA PHE A 80 -0.64 9.72 0.53
C PHE A 80 0.58 10.13 1.34
N LEU A 81 1.71 10.28 0.67
CA LEU A 81 2.98 10.66 1.29
C LEU A 81 3.22 12.15 1.11
N GLU A 82 3.56 12.81 2.18
CA GLU A 82 3.92 14.23 2.22
C GLU A 82 5.26 14.37 2.92
N GLU A 83 6.27 14.88 2.22
CA GLU A 83 7.60 15.09 2.75
C GLU A 83 8.14 16.45 2.34
N LYS A 84 9.06 17.01 3.14
CA LYS A 84 9.64 18.33 2.89
C LYS A 84 10.70 18.33 1.81
N SER A 85 11.25 17.17 1.49
CA SER A 85 12.27 17.00 0.45
C SER A 85 12.03 15.77 -0.38
N GLU A 86 12.50 15.80 -1.61
CA GLU A 86 12.44 14.65 -2.52
C GLU A 86 13.24 13.46 -1.96
N GLU A 87 14.36 13.71 -1.30
CA GLU A 87 15.18 12.67 -0.68
C GLU A 87 14.42 11.93 0.43
N ALA A 88 13.70 12.66 1.30
CA ALA A 88 12.88 12.07 2.35
C ALA A 88 11.73 11.25 1.77
N LEU A 89 11.12 11.72 0.68
CA LEU A 89 10.08 10.97 -0.04
C LEU A 89 10.63 9.67 -0.64
N GLN A 90 11.80 9.72 -1.27
CA GLN A 90 12.47 8.53 -1.82
C GLN A 90 12.83 7.52 -0.73
N GLU A 91 13.28 7.96 0.45
CA GLU A 91 13.54 7.07 1.58
C GLU A 91 12.30 6.29 2.01
N LYS A 92 11.15 6.95 2.09
CA LYS A 92 9.88 6.28 2.42
C LYS A 92 9.48 5.25 1.36
N LEU A 93 9.65 5.59 0.10
CA LEU A 93 9.37 4.66 -1.00
C LEU A 93 10.31 3.44 -0.97
N LEU A 94 11.57 3.63 -0.61
CA LEU A 94 12.51 2.53 -0.40
C LEU A 94 12.12 1.64 0.79
N GLN A 95 11.63 2.21 1.89
CA GLN A 95 11.11 1.46 3.02
C GLN A 95 9.90 0.62 2.63
N LEU A 96 8.97 1.18 1.86
CA LEU A 96 7.81 0.45 1.33
C LEU A 96 8.24 -0.68 0.40
N LYS A 97 9.18 -0.43 -0.48
CA LYS A 97 9.72 -1.43 -1.40
C LYS A 97 10.41 -2.57 -0.65
N SER A 98 11.18 -2.27 0.37
CA SER A 98 11.78 -3.28 1.24
C SER A 98 10.71 -4.10 1.97
N ALA A 99 9.66 -3.46 2.45
CA ALA A 99 8.57 -4.11 3.18
C ALA A 99 7.74 -5.07 2.32
N GLN A 100 7.72 -4.90 1.00
CA GLN A 100 6.93 -5.76 0.09
C GLN A 100 7.19 -7.25 0.28
N ASP A 101 8.43 -7.64 0.50
CA ASP A 101 8.87 -9.04 0.53
C ASP A 101 9.47 -9.47 1.89
N SER A 102 9.59 -8.56 2.85
CA SER A 102 10.20 -8.81 4.15
C SER A 102 9.23 -8.74 5.33
N SER A 103 7.96 -8.43 5.07
CA SER A 103 6.95 -8.27 6.13
C SER A 103 6.30 -9.59 6.49
N GLU A 104 5.82 -9.67 7.73
CA GLU A 104 5.04 -10.80 8.24
C GLU A 104 3.72 -10.31 8.82
N ALA A 105 2.68 -11.12 8.64
CA ALA A 105 1.41 -10.97 9.32
C ALA A 105 1.31 -11.96 10.48
N VAL A 106 0.68 -11.55 11.57
CA VAL A 106 0.32 -12.42 12.69
C VAL A 106 -1.14 -12.78 12.56
N LEU A 107 -1.44 -14.07 12.37
CA LEU A 107 -2.78 -14.58 12.18
C LEU A 107 -3.52 -14.76 13.53
N HIS A 108 -4.80 -15.08 13.44
CA HIS A 108 -5.68 -15.27 14.60
C HIS A 108 -5.18 -16.28 15.61
N ASP A 109 -4.53 -17.35 15.14
CA ASP A 109 -3.94 -18.41 15.97
C ASP A 109 -2.52 -18.12 16.46
N GLY A 110 -1.99 -16.93 16.19
CA GLY A 110 -0.63 -16.52 16.52
C GLY A 110 0.44 -16.97 15.54
N GLN A 111 0.09 -17.65 14.46
CA GLN A 111 1.05 -18.01 13.41
C GLN A 111 1.53 -16.78 12.65
N HIS A 112 2.82 -16.78 12.31
CA HIS A 112 3.43 -15.80 11.43
C HIS A 112 3.44 -16.33 10.01
N VAL A 113 2.92 -15.53 9.06
CA VAL A 113 2.94 -15.84 7.64
C VAL A 113 3.56 -14.67 6.86
N PRO A 114 4.21 -14.93 5.73
CA PRO A 114 4.69 -13.84 4.89
C PRO A 114 3.54 -12.93 4.48
N LEU A 115 3.76 -11.62 4.62
CA LEU A 115 2.84 -10.60 4.12
C LEU A 115 3.47 -9.95 2.90
N ARG A 116 2.82 -10.08 1.77
CA ARG A 116 3.30 -9.56 0.49
C ARG A 116 2.28 -8.65 -0.15
N PHE A 117 2.77 -7.62 -0.79
CA PHE A 117 1.92 -6.69 -1.53
C PHE A 117 2.62 -6.18 -2.79
N SER A 118 1.81 -5.76 -3.73
CA SER A 118 2.25 -5.05 -4.93
C SER A 118 1.95 -3.57 -4.77
N MET A 119 2.82 -2.71 -5.27
CA MET A 119 2.66 -1.27 -5.17
C MET A 119 2.97 -0.55 -6.47
N GLY A 120 2.31 0.58 -6.66
CA GLY A 120 2.62 1.55 -7.70
C GLY A 120 2.50 2.95 -7.14
N CYS A 121 3.32 3.86 -7.60
CA CYS A 121 3.31 5.24 -7.13
C CYS A 121 3.22 6.24 -8.27
N CYS A 122 2.65 7.39 -7.93
CA CYS A 122 2.63 8.58 -8.77
C CYS A 122 3.13 9.76 -7.95
N PHE A 123 4.17 10.43 -8.44
CA PHE A 123 4.68 11.68 -7.85
C PHE A 123 3.83 12.86 -8.32
N ILE A 124 3.62 13.79 -7.41
CA ILE A 124 2.94 15.02 -7.69
C ILE A 124 4.00 16.07 -7.96
N ASP A 125 4.20 16.40 -9.23
CA ASP A 125 4.94 17.58 -9.61
C ASP A 125 4.11 18.85 -9.33
N GLU A 126 4.75 19.98 -9.20
CA GLU A 126 4.18 21.30 -8.80
C GLU A 126 2.98 21.78 -9.63
N VAL A 127 2.69 21.13 -10.74
CA VAL A 127 1.49 21.41 -11.54
C VAL A 127 0.40 20.43 -11.13
N ALA A 128 -0.52 20.93 -10.34
CA ALA A 128 -1.62 20.20 -9.75
C ALA A 128 -2.42 19.34 -10.75
N ALA A 129 -2.01 18.10 -10.94
CA ALA A 129 -2.90 17.11 -11.51
C ALA A 129 -4.01 16.80 -10.49
N PRO A 130 -5.27 16.62 -10.89
CA PRO A 130 -6.32 16.22 -10.00
C PRO A 130 -5.95 14.91 -9.28
N TYR A 131 -6.32 14.80 -8.01
CA TYR A 131 -6.06 13.60 -7.22
C TYR A 131 -6.51 12.30 -7.92
N ASP A 132 -7.66 12.32 -8.56
CA ASP A 132 -8.20 11.15 -9.29
C ASP A 132 -7.27 10.68 -10.41
N GLU A 133 -6.63 11.61 -11.12
CA GLU A 133 -5.65 11.28 -12.17
C GLU A 133 -4.37 10.66 -11.60
N MET A 134 -3.91 11.17 -10.48
CA MET A 134 -2.74 10.61 -9.77
C MET A 134 -3.02 9.22 -9.24
N LEU A 135 -4.21 9.01 -8.69
CA LEU A 135 -4.66 7.71 -8.21
C LEU A 135 -4.74 6.69 -9.35
N GLU A 136 -5.24 7.08 -10.51
CA GLU A 136 -5.28 6.23 -11.70
C GLU A 136 -3.89 5.84 -12.18
N LYS A 137 -2.95 6.77 -12.23
CA LYS A 137 -1.55 6.48 -12.59
C LYS A 137 -0.87 5.53 -11.59
N ALA A 138 -1.10 5.72 -10.31
CA ALA A 138 -0.59 4.83 -9.26
C ALA A 138 -1.19 3.42 -9.40
N ASP A 139 -2.47 3.31 -9.70
CA ASP A 139 -3.16 2.04 -9.91
C ASP A 139 -2.62 1.27 -11.12
N ILE A 140 -2.40 1.94 -12.23
CA ILE A 140 -1.78 1.34 -13.43
C ILE A 140 -0.37 0.82 -13.11
N ALA A 141 0.44 1.61 -12.42
CA ALA A 141 1.79 1.22 -12.01
C ALA A 141 1.77 0.01 -11.05
N MET A 142 0.84 -0.02 -10.12
CA MET A 142 0.63 -1.14 -9.19
C MET A 142 0.26 -2.41 -9.93
N TYR A 143 -0.65 -2.33 -10.88
CA TYR A 143 -1.07 -3.49 -11.67
C TYR A 143 0.08 -4.08 -12.50
N GLN A 144 0.91 -3.23 -13.10
CA GLN A 144 2.13 -3.67 -13.80
C GLN A 144 3.10 -4.36 -12.86
N ASN A 145 3.33 -3.82 -11.67
CA ASN A 145 4.17 -4.43 -10.64
C ASN A 145 3.62 -5.80 -10.22
N LYS A 146 2.33 -5.89 -9.98
CA LYS A 146 1.64 -7.14 -9.61
C LYS A 146 1.83 -8.22 -10.69
N ARG A 147 1.69 -7.88 -11.96
CA ARG A 147 1.93 -8.81 -13.07
C ARG A 147 3.37 -9.33 -13.09
N GLN A 148 4.34 -8.43 -12.98
CA GLN A 148 5.76 -8.80 -12.95
C GLN A 148 6.10 -9.71 -11.77
N ARG A 149 5.53 -9.45 -10.60
CA ARG A 149 5.72 -10.26 -9.40
C ARG A 149 5.11 -11.66 -9.57
N LYS A 150 3.95 -11.78 -10.16
CA LYS A 150 3.33 -13.08 -10.48
C LYS A 150 4.16 -13.88 -11.49
N GLU A 151 4.69 -13.26 -12.51
CA GLU A 151 5.56 -13.92 -13.51
C GLU A 151 6.85 -14.46 -12.88
N LYS A 152 7.45 -13.70 -11.97
CA LYS A 152 8.67 -14.14 -11.23
C LYS A 152 8.37 -15.31 -10.29
N HIS A 153 7.26 -15.28 -9.57
CA HIS A 153 6.86 -16.32 -8.62
C HIS A 153 6.25 -17.54 -9.30
N GLY A 154 5.59 -17.39 -10.46
CA GLY A 154 5.05 -18.49 -11.25
C GLY A 154 6.11 -19.37 -11.93
N LYS A 155 7.36 -18.95 -11.97
CA LYS A 155 8.49 -19.71 -12.53
C LYS A 155 9.24 -20.56 -11.49
N GLN A 156 8.89 -20.52 -10.23
CA GLN A 156 9.42 -21.44 -9.25
C GLN A 156 8.78 -22.81 -9.46
N PRO A 157 9.60 -23.88 -9.73
CA PRO A 157 9.05 -25.22 -9.79
C PRO A 157 8.38 -25.53 -8.45
N ARG A 158 7.12 -25.98 -8.51
CA ARG A 158 6.46 -26.55 -7.34
C ARG A 158 7.42 -27.58 -6.75
N ARG A 159 7.89 -27.35 -5.53
CA ARG A 159 8.56 -28.41 -4.79
C ARG A 159 7.55 -29.56 -4.72
N LYS A 160 7.83 -30.63 -5.44
CA LYS A 160 7.14 -31.90 -5.24
C LYS A 160 7.49 -32.34 -3.81
N GLU A 161 6.53 -32.27 -2.95
CA GLU A 161 6.61 -33.04 -1.71
C GLU A 161 6.61 -34.53 -2.02
#